data_fc1afa464bdf7cd062b31e297b7c7841
#
_entry.id   fc1afa464bdf7cd062b31e297b7c7841
#
_cell.length_a   1.000
_cell.length_b   1.000
_cell.length_c   1.000
_cell.angle_alpha   90.00
_cell.angle_beta   90.00
_cell.angle_gamma   90.00
#
_symmetry.space_group_name_H-M   'P 1'
#
loop_
_entity.id
_entity.type
_entity.pdbx_description
1 polymer ?
#
loop_
_entity_poly.entity_id
_entity_poly.type
_entity_poly.pdbx_seq_one_letter_code
_entity_poly.pdbx_strand_id
1 'polypeptide(L)'
;MYEALHEPGGVLTYGIPEFRLPKQIVRREINYIRKLGVEVVCDYVVGRTKTVEQLLDRYDAMFLGTGAGLPWFLEIPGENLCGVYSANEYLTRMNLMGGFAYPKSSMPIKRHRRVAVFGGGNVAMDSARTAVRLGADEAYIIYRRSRLELPARIEEVENAEEEGVIFQFLTLPVRLIGDEDGWLKEIECLRMELGEPDASGRRKPVKIPGSEFRMPMDAVVVAIGNSPNPLIPTCTPDLKVNKNGTIVVSDVKTGKTSKDRVWAGGDVVTGAATVILAMGAGRAAARSMHEYLTGEKLAGTTSEVTRS
;
A
#
# COMPACT_ATOMS: atom_id res chain seq x y z
N MET A 1 -10.87 -19.25 -0.76
CA MET A 1 -10.34 -17.87 -0.60
C MET A 1 -11.03 -16.98 -1.62
N TYR A 2 -11.55 -15.83 -1.20
CA TYR A 2 -12.18 -14.83 -2.06
C TYR A 2 -11.23 -13.66 -2.25
N GLU A 3 -11.04 -13.21 -3.48
CA GLU A 3 -10.20 -12.10 -3.90
C GLU A 3 -11.01 -11.11 -4.74
N ALA A 4 -10.90 -9.83 -4.43
CA ALA A 4 -11.65 -8.78 -5.14
C ALA A 4 -11.13 -8.52 -6.56
N LEU A 5 -9.83 -8.71 -6.78
CA LEU A 5 -9.17 -8.51 -8.06
C LEU A 5 -9.24 -9.76 -8.94
N HIS A 6 -8.94 -9.61 -10.23
CA HIS A 6 -8.92 -10.71 -11.20
C HIS A 6 -7.70 -11.63 -11.06
N GLU A 7 -6.63 -11.20 -10.37
CA GLU A 7 -5.48 -12.03 -10.00
C GLU A 7 -5.27 -11.99 -8.47
N PRO A 8 -4.98 -13.14 -7.84
CA PRO A 8 -4.72 -13.20 -6.42
C PRO A 8 -3.30 -12.72 -6.10
N GLY A 9 -3.09 -12.32 -4.82
CA GLY A 9 -1.78 -11.90 -4.31
C GLY A 9 -1.76 -10.47 -3.77
N GLY A 10 -2.83 -9.69 -3.97
CA GLY A 10 -2.94 -8.34 -3.43
C GLY A 10 -1.74 -7.47 -3.78
N VAL A 11 -1.19 -6.75 -2.81
CA VAL A 11 -0.06 -5.83 -3.00
C VAL A 11 1.20 -6.51 -3.57
N LEU A 12 1.39 -7.81 -3.36
CA LEU A 12 2.51 -8.57 -3.96
C LEU A 12 2.41 -8.63 -5.49
N THR A 13 1.18 -8.61 -6.01
CA THR A 13 0.90 -8.66 -7.45
C THR A 13 0.75 -7.28 -8.05
N TYR A 14 -0.09 -6.42 -7.48
CA TYR A 14 -0.38 -5.11 -8.07
C TYR A 14 0.58 -3.98 -7.63
N GLY A 15 1.12 -4.04 -6.40
CA GLY A 15 1.86 -2.93 -5.79
C GLY A 15 3.37 -3.04 -5.90
N ILE A 16 3.95 -4.16 -5.48
CA ILE A 16 5.42 -4.34 -5.49
C ILE A 16 5.90 -4.54 -6.93
N PRO A 17 6.86 -3.74 -7.42
CA PRO A 17 7.36 -3.87 -8.79
C PRO A 17 8.06 -5.21 -9.07
N GLU A 18 8.05 -5.62 -10.35
CA GLU A 18 8.69 -6.85 -10.84
C GLU A 18 10.17 -6.93 -10.46
N PHE A 19 10.89 -5.81 -10.48
CA PHE A 19 12.32 -5.76 -10.16
C PHE A 19 12.63 -5.96 -8.67
N ARG A 20 11.62 -5.87 -7.79
CA ARG A 20 11.73 -6.21 -6.36
C ARG A 20 11.17 -7.58 -6.04
N LEU A 21 10.04 -7.94 -6.63
CA LEU A 21 9.36 -9.22 -6.43
C LEU A 21 8.84 -9.76 -7.76
N PRO A 22 9.58 -10.67 -8.43
CA PRO A 22 9.11 -11.31 -9.65
C PRO A 22 7.76 -12.00 -9.47
N LYS A 23 6.79 -11.71 -10.34
CA LYS A 23 5.41 -12.23 -10.21
C LYS A 23 5.32 -13.74 -10.36
N GLN A 24 6.30 -14.36 -11.01
CA GLN A 24 6.41 -15.82 -11.06
C GLN A 24 6.53 -16.45 -9.66
N ILE A 25 7.22 -15.82 -8.72
CA ILE A 25 7.34 -16.29 -7.34
C ILE A 25 5.95 -16.30 -6.68
N VAL A 26 5.22 -15.19 -6.79
CA VAL A 26 3.87 -15.06 -6.22
C VAL A 26 2.92 -16.10 -6.82
N ARG A 27 2.93 -16.26 -8.16
CA ARG A 27 2.10 -17.26 -8.85
C ARG A 27 2.44 -18.69 -8.42
N ARG A 28 3.72 -19.01 -8.23
CA ARG A 28 4.16 -20.32 -7.76
C ARG A 28 3.60 -20.64 -6.36
N GLU A 29 3.69 -19.69 -5.44
CA GLU A 29 3.17 -19.86 -4.07
C GLU A 29 1.64 -20.01 -4.07
N ILE A 30 0.92 -19.21 -4.86
CA ILE A 30 -0.55 -19.35 -5.00
C ILE A 30 -0.93 -20.70 -5.60
N ASN A 31 -0.20 -21.17 -6.61
CA ASN A 31 -0.43 -22.48 -7.21
C ASN A 31 -0.14 -23.62 -6.22
N TYR A 32 0.86 -23.45 -5.34
CA TYR A 32 1.10 -24.38 -4.25
C TYR A 32 -0.09 -24.45 -3.29
N ILE A 33 -0.63 -23.30 -2.87
CA ILE A 33 -1.82 -23.24 -2.01
C ILE A 33 -3.04 -23.91 -2.68
N ARG A 34 -3.25 -23.70 -3.99
CA ARG A 34 -4.31 -24.38 -4.74
C ARG A 34 -4.15 -25.90 -4.75
N LYS A 35 -2.92 -26.40 -4.88
CA LYS A 35 -2.62 -27.86 -4.83
C LYS A 35 -2.90 -28.47 -3.46
N LEU A 36 -2.94 -27.68 -2.38
CA LEU A 36 -3.35 -28.12 -1.05
C LEU A 36 -4.88 -28.18 -0.90
N GLY A 37 -5.66 -27.92 -1.95
CA GLY A 37 -7.12 -27.99 -1.96
C GLY A 37 -7.82 -26.66 -1.67
N VAL A 38 -7.10 -25.54 -1.61
CA VAL A 38 -7.71 -24.23 -1.40
C VAL A 38 -8.31 -23.72 -2.72
N GLU A 39 -9.63 -23.55 -2.74
CA GLU A 39 -10.33 -22.88 -3.83
C GLU A 39 -10.04 -21.36 -3.78
N VAL A 40 -9.62 -20.77 -4.91
CA VAL A 40 -9.36 -19.34 -5.06
C VAL A 40 -10.33 -18.77 -6.08
N VAL A 41 -11.26 -17.91 -5.60
CA VAL A 41 -12.29 -17.26 -6.40
C VAL A 41 -11.94 -15.78 -6.50
N CYS A 42 -11.58 -15.34 -7.71
CA CYS A 42 -11.29 -13.95 -8.04
C CYS A 42 -12.56 -13.21 -8.46
N ASP A 43 -12.44 -11.89 -8.68
CA ASP A 43 -13.55 -10.99 -9.06
C ASP A 43 -14.73 -11.06 -8.06
N TYR A 44 -14.41 -11.31 -6.79
CA TYR A 44 -15.39 -11.52 -5.74
C TYR A 44 -15.25 -10.51 -4.61
N VAL A 45 -16.07 -9.47 -4.64
CA VAL A 45 -16.04 -8.39 -3.66
C VAL A 45 -16.93 -8.71 -2.47
N VAL A 46 -16.33 -9.20 -1.37
CA VAL A 46 -17.05 -9.43 -0.10
C VAL A 46 -17.61 -8.10 0.42
N GLY A 47 -18.89 -8.10 0.81
CA GLY A 47 -19.65 -6.92 1.16
C GLY A 47 -20.47 -6.34 0.01
N ARG A 48 -20.24 -6.82 -1.24
CA ARG A 48 -21.08 -6.52 -2.41
C ARG A 48 -21.71 -7.76 -2.99
N THR A 49 -20.89 -8.77 -3.30
CA THR A 49 -21.38 -10.05 -3.85
C THR A 49 -22.11 -10.87 -2.79
N LYS A 50 -21.53 -11.00 -1.59
CA LYS A 50 -22.14 -11.54 -0.38
C LYS A 50 -21.63 -10.78 0.84
N THR A 51 -22.47 -10.71 1.88
CA THR A 51 -22.07 -10.14 3.17
C THR A 51 -21.23 -11.12 3.97
N VAL A 52 -20.61 -10.63 5.05
CA VAL A 52 -19.88 -11.48 6.01
C VAL A 52 -20.83 -12.49 6.64
N GLU A 53 -22.06 -12.11 7.00
CA GLU A 53 -23.09 -13.00 7.55
C GLU A 53 -23.41 -14.14 6.59
N GLN A 54 -23.72 -13.83 5.34
CA GLN A 54 -24.04 -14.84 4.32
C GLN A 54 -22.89 -15.81 4.06
N LEU A 55 -21.65 -15.39 4.28
CA LEU A 55 -20.48 -16.28 4.20
C LEU A 55 -20.35 -17.13 5.47
N LEU A 56 -20.68 -16.60 6.65
CA LEU A 56 -20.68 -17.34 7.92
C LEU A 56 -21.81 -18.36 8.01
N ASP A 57 -22.88 -18.25 7.20
CA ASP A 57 -23.89 -19.32 7.04
C ASP A 57 -23.32 -20.53 6.28
N ARG A 58 -22.24 -20.34 5.54
CA ARG A 58 -21.61 -21.37 4.71
C ARG A 58 -20.31 -21.92 5.29
N TYR A 59 -19.62 -21.10 6.08
CA TYR A 59 -18.30 -21.43 6.64
C TYR A 59 -18.31 -21.29 8.15
N ASP A 60 -17.60 -22.20 8.82
CA ASP A 60 -17.52 -22.23 10.28
C ASP A 60 -16.67 -21.10 10.86
N ALA A 61 -15.72 -20.59 10.10
CA ALA A 61 -14.84 -19.47 10.48
C ALA A 61 -14.36 -18.67 9.25
N MET A 62 -14.01 -17.40 9.46
CA MET A 62 -13.54 -16.50 8.42
C MET A 62 -12.29 -15.74 8.86
N PHE A 63 -11.34 -15.57 7.95
CA PHE A 63 -10.19 -14.68 8.10
C PHE A 63 -10.29 -13.49 7.14
N LEU A 64 -10.14 -12.27 7.66
CA LEU A 64 -10.10 -11.03 6.90
C LEU A 64 -8.65 -10.57 6.72
N GLY A 65 -8.11 -10.70 5.52
CA GLY A 65 -6.76 -10.28 5.14
C GLY A 65 -6.77 -9.29 3.97
N THR A 66 -7.71 -8.34 3.98
CA THR A 66 -7.98 -7.43 2.85
C THR A 66 -6.94 -6.33 2.67
N GLY A 67 -6.00 -6.21 3.60
CA GLY A 67 -4.92 -5.24 3.54
C GLY A 67 -5.36 -3.78 3.71
N ALA A 68 -4.49 -2.85 3.28
CA ALA A 68 -4.71 -1.40 3.29
C ALA A 68 -4.39 -0.85 1.90
N GLY A 69 -5.37 -0.87 1.01
CA GLY A 69 -5.21 -0.50 -0.41
C GLY A 69 -5.91 0.80 -0.82
N LEU A 70 -6.55 1.53 0.11
CA LEU A 70 -7.20 2.80 -0.19
C LEU A 70 -6.19 3.95 -0.01
N PRO A 71 -5.77 4.63 -1.09
CA PRO A 71 -4.74 5.66 -1.01
C PRO A 71 -5.25 6.94 -0.33
N TRP A 72 -4.35 7.62 0.38
CA TRP A 72 -4.59 8.97 0.86
C TRP A 72 -4.15 9.99 -0.19
N PHE A 73 -4.83 11.12 -0.19
CA PHE A 73 -4.52 12.30 -0.98
C PHE A 73 -4.12 13.47 -0.09
N LEU A 74 -3.49 14.50 -0.67
CA LEU A 74 -3.05 15.68 0.09
C LEU A 74 -4.19 16.68 0.33
N GLU A 75 -5.30 16.53 -0.41
CA GLU A 75 -6.45 17.46 -0.42
C GLU A 75 -6.03 18.87 -0.84
N ILE A 76 -5.13 18.96 -1.82
CA ILE A 76 -4.67 20.23 -2.38
C ILE A 76 -5.32 20.51 -3.74
N PRO A 77 -5.43 21.78 -4.15
CA PRO A 77 -5.96 22.13 -5.48
C PRO A 77 -5.19 21.46 -6.60
N GLY A 78 -5.92 20.88 -7.56
CA GLY A 78 -5.37 20.28 -8.77
C GLY A 78 -5.10 18.77 -8.68
N GLU A 79 -5.42 18.09 -7.59
CA GLU A 79 -5.22 16.61 -7.49
C GLU A 79 -6.09 15.80 -8.47
N ASN A 80 -7.07 16.43 -9.11
CA ASN A 80 -7.92 15.82 -10.14
C ASN A 80 -7.42 16.05 -11.58
N LEU A 81 -6.27 16.68 -11.78
CA LEU A 81 -5.68 16.91 -13.11
C LEU A 81 -5.23 15.58 -13.74
N CYS A 82 -5.27 15.52 -15.06
CA CYS A 82 -4.65 14.45 -15.84
C CYS A 82 -3.13 14.45 -15.59
N GLY A 83 -2.55 13.25 -15.36
CA GLY A 83 -1.14 13.12 -14.98
C GLY A 83 -0.92 13.07 -13.46
N VAL A 84 -1.99 13.19 -12.66
CA VAL A 84 -1.94 12.97 -11.20
C VAL A 84 -2.49 11.59 -10.88
N TYR A 85 -1.70 10.78 -10.19
CA TYR A 85 -2.00 9.39 -9.86
C TYR A 85 -1.82 9.13 -8.37
N SER A 86 -2.61 8.27 -7.79
CA SER A 86 -2.18 7.60 -6.56
C SER A 86 -1.08 6.58 -6.87
N ALA A 87 -0.20 6.28 -5.92
CA ALA A 87 0.80 5.24 -6.09
C ALA A 87 0.17 3.87 -6.39
N ASN A 88 -0.97 3.56 -5.75
CA ASN A 88 -1.70 2.34 -6.02
C ASN A 88 -2.15 2.24 -7.49
N GLU A 89 -2.72 3.31 -8.03
CA GLU A 89 -3.11 3.35 -9.44
C GLU A 89 -1.90 3.21 -10.36
N TYR A 90 -0.87 4.02 -10.12
CA TYR A 90 0.34 4.03 -10.94
C TYR A 90 1.01 2.65 -10.99
N LEU A 91 1.25 2.04 -9.83
CA LEU A 91 1.88 0.73 -9.73
C LEU A 91 0.98 -0.41 -10.23
N THR A 92 -0.35 -0.34 -10.01
CA THR A 92 -1.29 -1.33 -10.55
C THR A 92 -1.27 -1.36 -12.07
N ARG A 93 -1.28 -0.20 -12.71
CA ARG A 93 -1.17 -0.10 -14.19
C ARG A 93 0.11 -0.76 -14.69
N MET A 94 1.22 -0.61 -13.96
CA MET A 94 2.51 -1.18 -14.36
C MET A 94 2.58 -2.68 -14.09
N ASN A 95 2.27 -3.11 -12.87
CA ASN A 95 2.52 -4.47 -12.40
C ASN A 95 1.40 -5.44 -12.79
N LEU A 96 0.17 -5.17 -12.39
CA LEU A 96 -0.98 -6.06 -12.61
C LEU A 96 -1.46 -5.99 -14.07
N MET A 97 -1.56 -4.78 -14.62
CA MET A 97 -2.09 -4.57 -15.96
C MET A 97 -1.01 -4.61 -17.05
N GLY A 98 0.25 -4.80 -16.68
CA GLY A 98 1.37 -5.01 -17.60
C GLY A 98 1.68 -3.81 -18.49
N GLY A 99 1.43 -2.59 -18.00
CA GLY A 99 1.60 -1.38 -18.77
C GLY A 99 3.01 -1.19 -19.36
N PHE A 100 4.04 -1.69 -18.66
CA PHE A 100 5.43 -1.67 -19.16
C PHE A 100 5.61 -2.43 -20.49
N ALA A 101 4.70 -3.35 -20.83
CA ALA A 101 4.76 -4.15 -22.03
C ALA A 101 3.89 -3.60 -23.19
N TYR A 102 3.29 -2.40 -23.05
CA TYR A 102 2.53 -1.77 -24.12
C TYR A 102 3.39 -1.60 -25.41
N PRO A 103 2.89 -1.89 -26.62
CA PRO A 103 1.52 -2.28 -27.00
C PRO A 103 1.18 -3.77 -26.93
N LYS A 104 2.06 -4.62 -26.39
CA LYS A 104 1.77 -6.05 -26.21
C LYS A 104 0.70 -6.28 -25.13
N SER A 105 0.62 -5.41 -24.11
CA SER A 105 -0.48 -5.35 -23.16
C SER A 105 -1.54 -4.37 -23.64
N SER A 106 -2.77 -4.49 -23.12
CA SER A 106 -3.88 -3.57 -23.43
C SER A 106 -3.84 -2.26 -22.63
N MET A 107 -2.90 -2.10 -21.68
CA MET A 107 -2.80 -0.92 -20.85
C MET A 107 -1.85 0.11 -21.48
N PRO A 108 -2.38 1.22 -22.05
CA PRO A 108 -1.55 2.29 -22.58
C PRO A 108 -0.87 3.05 -21.43
N ILE A 109 0.40 3.36 -21.60
CA ILE A 109 1.17 4.23 -20.71
C ILE A 109 1.50 5.51 -21.46
N LYS A 110 1.19 6.65 -20.87
CA LYS A 110 1.79 7.90 -21.28
C LYS A 110 3.19 7.99 -20.66
N ARG A 111 4.21 8.14 -21.49
CA ARG A 111 5.56 8.46 -21.02
C ARG A 111 5.56 9.89 -20.50
N HIS A 112 5.98 10.05 -19.26
CA HIS A 112 6.18 11.36 -18.63
C HIS A 112 7.67 11.63 -18.54
N ARG A 113 8.08 12.86 -18.88
CA ARG A 113 9.48 13.26 -18.85
C ARG A 113 9.95 13.61 -17.45
N ARG A 114 9.11 14.34 -16.68
CA ARG A 114 9.37 14.73 -15.30
C ARG A 114 8.27 14.23 -14.39
N VAL A 115 8.64 13.37 -13.45
CA VAL A 115 7.72 12.74 -12.52
C VAL A 115 8.06 13.11 -11.10
N ALA A 116 7.11 13.69 -10.35
CA ALA A 116 7.26 13.94 -8.93
C ALA A 116 6.49 12.89 -8.12
N VAL A 117 7.15 12.25 -7.17
CA VAL A 117 6.52 11.31 -6.24
C VAL A 117 6.46 11.96 -4.86
N PHE A 118 5.25 12.14 -4.35
CA PHE A 118 5.02 12.74 -3.03
C PHE A 118 5.01 11.67 -1.95
N GLY A 119 6.03 11.66 -1.11
CA GLY A 119 6.17 10.70 -0.02
C GLY A 119 7.61 10.24 0.19
N GLY A 120 7.85 9.47 1.25
CA GLY A 120 9.20 9.02 1.60
C GLY A 120 9.26 7.56 2.05
N GLY A 121 8.18 6.77 1.86
CA GLY A 121 8.12 5.35 2.19
C GLY A 121 8.57 4.45 1.05
N ASN A 122 8.60 3.13 1.29
CA ASN A 122 8.99 2.15 0.26
C ASN A 122 8.15 2.24 -1.01
N VAL A 123 6.85 2.56 -0.90
CA VAL A 123 5.95 2.73 -2.05
C VAL A 123 6.36 3.94 -2.89
N ALA A 124 6.88 5.01 -2.26
CA ALA A 124 7.40 6.16 -2.98
C ALA A 124 8.67 5.80 -3.75
N MET A 125 9.60 5.04 -3.14
CA MET A 125 10.80 4.52 -3.83
C MET A 125 10.41 3.63 -5.01
N ASP A 126 9.46 2.71 -4.83
CA ASP A 126 8.92 1.86 -5.90
C ASP A 126 8.36 2.66 -7.07
N SER A 127 7.59 3.72 -6.76
CA SER A 127 6.99 4.58 -7.78
C SER A 127 8.03 5.39 -8.56
N ALA A 128 9.00 5.99 -7.88
CA ALA A 128 10.06 6.77 -8.50
C ALA A 128 10.99 5.91 -9.38
N ARG A 129 11.42 4.76 -8.87
CA ARG A 129 12.22 3.79 -9.65
C ARG A 129 11.44 3.25 -10.86
N THR A 130 10.13 3.02 -10.70
CA THR A 130 9.28 2.65 -11.83
C THR A 130 9.24 3.77 -12.88
N ALA A 131 9.13 5.03 -12.49
CA ALA A 131 9.15 6.16 -13.42
C ALA A 131 10.48 6.23 -14.22
N VAL A 132 11.62 6.08 -13.55
CA VAL A 132 12.95 6.01 -14.21
C VAL A 132 12.98 4.87 -15.23
N ARG A 133 12.55 3.66 -14.83
CA ARG A 133 12.56 2.47 -15.70
C ARG A 133 11.58 2.56 -16.87
N LEU A 134 10.54 3.39 -16.77
CA LEU A 134 9.64 3.71 -17.88
C LEU A 134 10.20 4.80 -18.80
N GLY A 135 11.39 5.32 -18.50
CA GLY A 135 12.10 6.29 -19.32
C GLY A 135 11.73 7.73 -19.02
N ALA A 136 11.40 8.07 -17.78
CA ALA A 136 11.38 9.47 -17.35
C ALA A 136 12.79 10.06 -17.44
N ASP A 137 12.89 11.30 -17.90
CA ASP A 137 14.17 12.02 -17.96
C ASP A 137 14.61 12.41 -16.54
N GLU A 138 13.65 12.73 -15.67
CA GLU A 138 13.85 13.08 -14.28
C GLU A 138 12.71 12.50 -13.40
N ALA A 139 13.06 11.82 -12.31
CA ALA A 139 12.13 11.34 -11.30
C ALA A 139 12.51 11.91 -9.93
N TYR A 140 11.57 12.57 -9.28
CA TYR A 140 11.78 13.24 -8.00
C TYR A 140 11.05 12.56 -6.87
N ILE A 141 11.69 12.39 -5.72
CA ILE A 141 11.03 12.18 -4.42
C ILE A 141 10.86 13.56 -3.77
N ILE A 142 9.64 14.00 -3.59
CA ILE A 142 9.31 15.25 -2.87
C ILE A 142 8.90 14.88 -1.45
N TYR A 143 9.72 15.26 -0.47
CA TYR A 143 9.50 14.87 0.92
C TYR A 143 9.59 16.05 1.89
N ARG A 144 8.58 16.17 2.77
CA ARG A 144 8.43 17.30 3.70
C ARG A 144 9.41 17.33 4.88
N ARG A 145 10.18 16.24 5.09
CA ARG A 145 11.21 16.14 6.12
C ARG A 145 12.58 15.93 5.47
N SER A 146 13.61 15.66 6.27
CA SER A 146 14.95 15.38 5.76
C SER A 146 15.15 13.88 5.47
N ARG A 147 16.34 13.55 4.98
CA ARG A 147 16.76 12.18 4.71
C ARG A 147 16.66 11.27 5.95
N LEU A 148 16.98 11.82 7.13
CA LEU A 148 16.99 11.06 8.39
C LEU A 148 15.59 10.60 8.83
N GLU A 149 14.56 11.32 8.44
CA GLU A 149 13.17 11.00 8.77
C GLU A 149 12.48 10.16 7.69
N LEU A 150 13.18 9.68 6.65
CA LEU A 150 12.59 8.80 5.66
C LEU A 150 12.10 7.49 6.31
N PRO A 151 10.85 7.11 6.14
CA PRO A 151 10.34 5.83 6.65
C PRO A 151 10.68 4.64 5.74
N ALA A 152 11.23 4.87 4.54
CA ALA A 152 11.69 3.81 3.65
C ALA A 152 12.90 3.08 4.24
N ARG A 153 13.07 1.84 3.88
CA ARG A 153 14.28 1.08 4.20
C ARG A 153 15.48 1.72 3.52
N ILE A 154 16.62 1.73 4.21
CA ILE A 154 17.83 2.38 3.72
C ILE A 154 18.27 1.82 2.36
N GLU A 155 18.17 0.51 2.17
CA GLU A 155 18.54 -0.15 0.93
C GLU A 155 17.65 0.29 -0.26
N GLU A 156 16.38 0.62 -0.01
CA GLU A 156 15.48 1.10 -1.06
C GLU A 156 15.78 2.56 -1.43
N VAL A 157 16.25 3.36 -0.47
CA VAL A 157 16.71 4.73 -0.72
C VAL A 157 17.99 4.71 -1.54
N GLU A 158 18.96 3.88 -1.14
CA GLU A 158 20.23 3.71 -1.86
C GLU A 158 20.00 3.22 -3.30
N ASN A 159 19.19 2.18 -3.49
CA ASN A 159 18.79 1.71 -4.82
C ASN A 159 18.13 2.79 -5.68
N ALA A 160 17.29 3.66 -5.08
CA ALA A 160 16.65 4.74 -5.80
C ALA A 160 17.67 5.81 -6.23
N GLU A 161 18.64 6.14 -5.37
CA GLU A 161 19.73 7.07 -5.70
C GLU A 161 20.64 6.52 -6.81
N GLU A 162 21.02 5.24 -6.73
CA GLU A 162 21.81 4.56 -7.76
C GLU A 162 21.12 4.54 -9.14
N GLU A 163 19.78 4.44 -9.15
CA GLU A 163 19.00 4.52 -10.39
C GLU A 163 18.76 5.96 -10.87
N GLY A 164 19.28 6.98 -10.18
CA GLY A 164 19.22 8.38 -10.59
C GLY A 164 17.97 9.12 -10.12
N VAL A 165 17.24 8.62 -9.11
CA VAL A 165 16.13 9.36 -8.51
C VAL A 165 16.65 10.57 -7.76
N ILE A 166 16.05 11.73 -7.97
CA ILE A 166 16.42 13.02 -7.37
C ILE A 166 15.60 13.24 -6.09
N PHE A 167 16.27 13.46 -4.97
CA PHE A 167 15.59 13.72 -3.70
C PHE A 167 15.49 15.22 -3.42
N GLN A 168 14.26 15.71 -3.33
CA GLN A 168 13.91 17.08 -2.94
C GLN A 168 13.33 17.07 -1.53
N PHE A 169 14.21 17.19 -0.53
CA PHE A 169 13.85 17.21 0.88
C PHE A 169 13.31 18.57 1.34
N LEU A 170 12.71 18.62 2.53
CA LEU A 170 12.16 19.83 3.16
C LEU A 170 11.24 20.59 2.21
N THR A 171 10.41 19.85 1.50
CA THR A 171 9.53 20.38 0.45
C THR A 171 8.14 19.80 0.60
N LEU A 172 7.14 20.68 0.66
CA LEU A 172 5.72 20.34 0.77
C LEU A 172 4.95 20.83 -0.45
N PRO A 173 4.34 19.96 -1.25
CA PRO A 173 3.44 20.40 -2.32
C PRO A 173 2.19 21.05 -1.70
N VAL A 174 1.74 22.16 -2.31
CA VAL A 174 0.56 22.92 -1.84
C VAL A 174 -0.47 23.14 -2.94
N ARG A 175 -0.09 22.97 -4.20
CA ARG A 175 -0.99 23.11 -5.35
C ARG A 175 -0.41 22.43 -6.58
N LEU A 176 -1.28 21.87 -7.40
CA LEU A 176 -0.96 21.34 -8.73
C LEU A 176 -1.58 22.26 -9.77
N ILE A 177 -0.82 22.61 -10.80
CA ILE A 177 -1.18 23.59 -11.82
C ILE A 177 -1.24 22.87 -13.16
N GLY A 178 -2.42 22.93 -13.79
CA GLY A 178 -2.69 22.34 -15.09
C GLY A 178 -2.53 23.34 -16.25
N ASP A 179 -2.52 22.80 -17.46
CA ASP A 179 -2.71 23.55 -18.70
C ASP A 179 -4.20 23.70 -19.05
N GLU A 180 -4.50 24.28 -20.22
CA GLU A 180 -5.87 24.52 -20.71
C GLU A 180 -6.64 23.22 -21.00
N ASP A 181 -5.93 22.11 -21.28
CA ASP A 181 -6.49 20.78 -21.53
C ASP A 181 -6.66 19.95 -20.24
N GLY A 182 -6.34 20.52 -19.08
CA GLY A 182 -6.45 19.86 -17.79
C GLY A 182 -5.31 18.89 -17.49
N TRP A 183 -4.19 18.94 -18.19
CA TRP A 183 -2.99 18.16 -17.87
C TRP A 183 -2.08 18.88 -16.90
N LEU A 184 -1.47 18.16 -15.98
CA LEU A 184 -0.46 18.67 -15.07
C LEU A 184 0.71 19.29 -15.85
N LYS A 185 1.12 20.48 -15.44
CA LYS A 185 2.24 21.24 -16.00
C LYS A 185 3.27 21.64 -14.96
N GLU A 186 2.82 22.01 -13.77
CA GLU A 186 3.69 22.48 -12.68
C GLU A 186 3.16 22.02 -11.32
N ILE A 187 4.06 21.89 -10.36
CA ILE A 187 3.74 21.76 -8.93
C ILE A 187 4.21 23.02 -8.21
N GLU A 188 3.40 23.55 -7.31
CA GLU A 188 3.76 24.62 -6.39
C GLU A 188 4.04 24.03 -5.02
N CYS A 189 5.20 24.34 -4.47
CA CYS A 189 5.71 23.78 -3.23
C CYS A 189 6.12 24.88 -2.26
N LEU A 190 6.06 24.56 -0.95
CA LEU A 190 6.64 25.36 0.14
C LEU A 190 7.91 24.70 0.65
N ARG A 191 8.89 25.51 1.06
CA ARG A 191 10.02 25.01 1.83
C ARG A 191 9.61 24.72 3.27
N MET A 192 10.27 23.75 3.87
CA MET A 192 10.00 23.30 5.23
C MET A 192 11.28 23.44 6.08
N GLU A 193 11.09 23.55 7.36
CA GLU A 193 12.13 23.36 8.37
C GLU A 193 11.70 22.25 9.34
N LEU A 194 12.63 21.79 10.16
CA LEU A 194 12.37 20.72 11.12
C LEU A 194 12.32 21.30 12.54
N GLY A 195 11.16 21.16 13.17
CA GLY A 195 10.94 21.47 14.60
C GLY A 195 11.26 20.29 15.52
N GLU A 196 10.64 20.28 16.69
CA GLU A 196 10.78 19.24 17.70
C GLU A 196 10.26 17.87 17.20
N PRO A 197 10.76 16.75 17.75
CA PRO A 197 10.27 15.42 17.44
C PRO A 197 8.78 15.25 17.74
N ASP A 198 8.07 14.54 16.87
CA ASP A 198 6.68 14.12 17.09
C ASP A 198 6.61 12.82 17.93
N ALA A 199 5.39 12.32 18.21
CA ALA A 199 5.16 11.10 18.97
C ALA A 199 5.83 9.83 18.36
N SER A 200 6.23 9.87 17.09
CA SER A 200 6.98 8.79 16.43
C SER A 200 8.49 8.94 16.54
N GLY A 201 8.98 9.97 17.26
CA GLY A 201 10.40 10.29 17.38
C GLY A 201 11.01 11.01 16.17
N ARG A 202 10.22 11.28 15.10
CA ARG A 202 10.69 12.00 13.91
C ARG A 202 10.43 13.49 14.06
N ARG A 203 11.37 14.32 13.61
CA ARG A 203 11.25 15.78 13.69
C ARG A 203 10.04 16.27 12.88
N LYS A 204 9.24 17.14 13.51
CA LYS A 204 7.99 17.66 12.92
C LYS A 204 8.32 18.65 11.81
N PRO A 205 7.73 18.50 10.60
CA PRO A 205 7.93 19.49 9.53
C PRO A 205 7.11 20.75 9.82
N VAL A 206 7.77 21.92 9.69
CA VAL A 206 7.20 23.25 9.89
C VAL A 206 7.27 24.01 8.58
N LYS A 207 6.18 24.66 8.17
CA LYS A 207 6.13 25.45 6.93
C LYS A 207 6.90 26.76 7.10
N ILE A 208 7.68 27.15 6.11
CA ILE A 208 8.31 28.47 6.02
C ILE A 208 7.38 29.36 5.18
N PRO A 209 6.66 30.32 5.78
CA PRO A 209 5.78 31.20 5.04
C PRO A 209 6.51 32.05 4.00
N GLY A 210 5.89 32.26 2.83
CA GLY A 210 6.47 33.08 1.75
C GLY A 210 7.62 32.41 1.01
N SER A 211 7.77 31.10 1.15
CA SER A 211 8.83 30.31 0.50
C SER A 211 8.33 29.50 -0.70
N GLU A 212 7.19 29.89 -1.25
CA GLU A 212 6.56 29.22 -2.38
C GLU A 212 7.49 29.22 -3.60
N PHE A 213 7.58 28.09 -4.28
CA PHE A 213 8.31 27.96 -5.53
C PHE A 213 7.64 26.93 -6.43
N ARG A 214 7.89 27.00 -7.73
CA ARG A 214 7.31 26.12 -8.72
C ARG A 214 8.35 25.22 -9.36
N MET A 215 7.92 24.02 -9.70
CA MET A 215 8.70 23.05 -10.46
C MET A 215 7.86 22.55 -11.64
N PRO A 216 8.40 22.55 -12.89
CA PRO A 216 7.69 21.95 -14.02
C PRO A 216 7.69 20.44 -13.89
N MET A 217 6.48 19.81 -13.94
CA MET A 217 6.25 18.38 -13.83
C MET A 217 5.17 17.94 -14.81
N ASP A 218 5.36 16.77 -15.42
CA ASP A 218 4.38 16.18 -16.35
C ASP A 218 3.48 15.14 -15.65
N ALA A 219 3.93 14.59 -14.53
CA ALA A 219 3.15 13.70 -13.71
C ALA A 219 3.49 13.83 -12.22
N VAL A 220 2.48 13.50 -11.41
CA VAL A 220 2.59 13.37 -9.96
C VAL A 220 2.09 12.01 -9.54
N VAL A 221 2.82 11.35 -8.63
CA VAL A 221 2.40 10.12 -7.97
C VAL A 221 2.30 10.38 -6.46
N VAL A 222 1.08 10.29 -5.91
CA VAL A 222 0.82 10.51 -4.49
C VAL A 222 1.05 9.22 -3.73
N ALA A 223 2.09 9.17 -2.88
CA ALA A 223 2.57 8.00 -2.13
C ALA A 223 2.70 8.28 -0.63
N ILE A 224 1.69 8.93 -0.03
CA ILE A 224 1.70 9.42 1.37
C ILE A 224 1.09 8.45 2.38
N GLY A 225 0.68 7.28 1.93
CA GLY A 225 0.12 6.21 2.76
C GLY A 225 -1.23 5.71 2.26
N ASN A 226 -1.68 4.64 2.90
CA ASN A 226 -2.94 3.98 2.59
C ASN A 226 -3.72 3.65 3.86
N SER A 227 -5.03 3.49 3.72
CA SER A 227 -5.93 2.97 4.74
C SER A 227 -6.63 1.68 4.28
N PRO A 228 -7.17 0.87 5.21
CA PRO A 228 -8.05 -0.23 4.86
C PRO A 228 -9.31 0.25 4.13
N ASN A 229 -9.81 -0.56 3.21
CA ASN A 229 -11.09 -0.28 2.56
C ASN A 229 -12.24 -0.41 3.58
N PRO A 230 -13.11 0.59 3.75
CA PRO A 230 -14.18 0.58 4.74
C PRO A 230 -15.36 -0.32 4.36
N LEU A 231 -15.37 -0.95 3.19
CA LEU A 231 -16.53 -1.70 2.67
C LEU A 231 -16.99 -2.79 3.64
N ILE A 232 -16.06 -3.66 4.10
CA ILE A 232 -16.43 -4.77 5.02
C ILE A 232 -16.93 -4.22 6.36
N PRO A 233 -16.24 -3.31 7.07
CA PRO A 233 -16.78 -2.74 8.30
C PRO A 233 -18.14 -2.04 8.13
N THR A 234 -18.34 -1.32 7.02
CA THR A 234 -19.60 -0.60 6.76
C THR A 234 -20.79 -1.54 6.62
N CYS A 235 -20.61 -2.73 6.05
CA CYS A 235 -21.66 -3.74 5.90
C CYS A 235 -21.65 -4.80 7.02
N THR A 236 -20.84 -4.62 8.06
CA THR A 236 -20.71 -5.54 9.21
C THR A 236 -20.67 -4.74 10.51
N PRO A 237 -21.83 -4.25 11.03
CA PRO A 237 -21.89 -3.25 12.12
C PRO A 237 -21.27 -3.70 13.45
N ASP A 238 -21.22 -5.00 13.73
CA ASP A 238 -20.63 -5.59 14.94
C ASP A 238 -19.10 -5.83 14.84
N LEU A 239 -18.51 -5.55 13.68
CA LEU A 239 -17.07 -5.56 13.47
C LEU A 239 -16.47 -4.20 13.86
N LYS A 240 -15.83 -4.15 15.02
CA LYS A 240 -15.22 -2.90 15.54
C LYS A 240 -13.99 -2.47 14.74
N VAL A 241 -13.89 -1.17 14.50
CA VAL A 241 -12.74 -0.53 13.85
C VAL A 241 -12.20 0.62 14.67
N ASN A 242 -10.92 0.91 14.49
CA ASN A 242 -10.26 2.09 15.05
C ASN A 242 -10.62 3.36 14.23
N LYS A 243 -10.25 4.54 14.75
CA LYS A 243 -10.47 5.84 14.08
C LYS A 243 -9.80 5.92 12.68
N ASN A 244 -8.72 5.18 12.46
CA ASN A 244 -8.01 5.10 11.18
C ASN A 244 -8.55 4.02 10.23
N GLY A 245 -9.69 3.37 10.56
CA GLY A 245 -10.33 2.35 9.75
C GLY A 245 -9.76 0.94 9.88
N THR A 246 -8.73 0.72 10.71
CA THR A 246 -8.17 -0.63 10.95
C THR A 246 -9.09 -1.46 11.83
N ILE A 247 -9.21 -2.78 11.54
CA ILE A 247 -10.04 -3.69 12.32
C ILE A 247 -9.42 -3.91 13.71
N VAL A 248 -10.26 -3.83 14.75
CA VAL A 248 -9.85 -4.10 16.13
C VAL A 248 -9.81 -5.61 16.36
N VAL A 249 -8.66 -6.11 16.83
CA VAL A 249 -8.49 -7.48 17.30
C VAL A 249 -8.23 -7.49 18.81
N SER A 250 -8.67 -8.56 19.47
CA SER A 250 -8.50 -8.71 20.93
C SER A 250 -7.02 -8.89 21.32
N ASP A 251 -6.26 -9.59 20.48
CA ASP A 251 -4.82 -9.77 20.58
C ASP A 251 -4.26 -10.02 19.17
N VAL A 252 -3.20 -9.31 18.81
CA VAL A 252 -2.50 -9.48 17.53
C VAL A 252 -1.89 -10.86 17.34
N LYS A 253 -1.64 -11.59 18.45
CA LYS A 253 -1.14 -12.97 18.41
C LYS A 253 -2.21 -14.00 18.04
N THR A 254 -3.49 -13.65 18.14
CA THR A 254 -4.61 -14.53 17.79
C THR A 254 -5.36 -14.01 16.56
N GLY A 255 -5.40 -12.71 16.36
CA GLY A 255 -6.16 -12.05 15.29
C GLY A 255 -7.69 -12.10 15.47
N LYS A 256 -8.22 -12.54 16.63
CA LYS A 256 -9.66 -12.65 16.87
C LYS A 256 -10.29 -11.26 16.94
N THR A 257 -11.33 -11.02 16.13
CA THR A 257 -12.05 -9.75 16.08
C THR A 257 -13.17 -9.65 17.14
N SER A 258 -13.90 -8.53 17.14
CA SER A 258 -15.13 -8.38 17.96
C SER A 258 -16.30 -9.22 17.44
N LYS A 259 -16.28 -9.63 16.18
CA LYS A 259 -17.31 -10.49 15.57
C LYS A 259 -16.97 -11.95 15.80
N ASP A 260 -17.95 -12.72 16.28
CA ASP A 260 -17.74 -14.15 16.47
C ASP A 260 -17.42 -14.87 15.16
N ARG A 261 -16.57 -15.90 15.24
CA ARG A 261 -16.09 -16.71 14.10
C ARG A 261 -15.31 -15.92 13.04
N VAL A 262 -14.88 -14.66 13.34
CA VAL A 262 -14.13 -13.81 12.41
C VAL A 262 -12.79 -13.42 13.00
N TRP A 263 -11.72 -13.64 12.24
CA TRP A 263 -10.34 -13.24 12.50
C TRP A 263 -9.89 -12.22 11.48
N ALA A 264 -8.90 -11.41 11.83
CA ALA A 264 -8.26 -10.48 10.92
C ALA A 264 -6.75 -10.39 11.18
N GLY A 265 -5.98 -10.04 10.15
CA GLY A 265 -4.54 -9.89 10.28
C GLY A 265 -3.90 -9.20 9.07
N GLY A 266 -2.64 -8.78 9.25
CA GLY A 266 -1.91 -7.98 8.27
C GLY A 266 -2.35 -6.52 8.29
N ASP A 267 -2.15 -5.81 7.17
CA ASP A 267 -2.33 -4.36 7.09
C ASP A 267 -3.76 -3.87 7.38
N VAL A 268 -4.77 -4.73 7.27
CA VAL A 268 -6.14 -4.38 7.65
C VAL A 268 -6.28 -4.17 9.18
N VAL A 269 -5.33 -4.69 9.97
CA VAL A 269 -5.28 -4.56 11.43
C VAL A 269 -4.23 -3.55 11.88
N THR A 270 -3.03 -3.63 11.30
CA THR A 270 -1.87 -2.84 11.77
C THR A 270 -1.66 -1.54 10.99
N GLY A 271 -2.35 -1.34 9.88
CA GLY A 271 -1.98 -0.38 8.85
C GLY A 271 -0.85 -0.93 7.96
N ALA A 272 -0.44 -0.16 6.97
CA ALA A 272 0.58 -0.59 6.01
C ALA A 272 1.90 -0.95 6.71
N ALA A 273 2.35 -2.20 6.53
CA ALA A 273 3.52 -2.75 7.17
C ALA A 273 4.36 -3.60 6.17
N THR A 274 5.06 -4.60 6.64
CA THR A 274 5.88 -5.47 5.80
C THR A 274 5.19 -6.81 5.49
N VAL A 275 5.57 -7.43 4.38
CA VAL A 275 5.07 -8.75 3.97
C VAL A 275 5.30 -9.80 5.06
N ILE A 276 6.47 -9.78 5.73
CA ILE A 276 6.81 -10.71 6.81
C ILE A 276 5.86 -10.59 8.00
N LEU A 277 5.50 -9.36 8.38
CA LEU A 277 4.54 -9.11 9.46
C LEU A 277 3.13 -9.59 9.09
N ALA A 278 2.70 -9.34 7.85
CA ALA A 278 1.42 -9.82 7.36
C ALA A 278 1.34 -11.36 7.32
N MET A 279 2.40 -12.03 6.87
CA MET A 279 2.53 -13.50 6.92
C MET A 279 2.49 -14.03 8.36
N GLY A 280 3.20 -13.37 9.27
CA GLY A 280 3.19 -13.70 10.70
C GLY A 280 1.78 -13.63 11.31
N ALA A 281 1.06 -12.54 11.01
CA ALA A 281 -0.32 -12.34 11.46
C ALA A 281 -1.28 -13.41 10.89
N GLY A 282 -1.15 -13.75 9.59
CA GLY A 282 -1.94 -14.82 8.97
C GLY A 282 -1.70 -16.19 9.63
N ARG A 283 -0.43 -16.53 9.93
CA ARG A 283 -0.09 -17.79 10.65
C ARG A 283 -0.61 -17.81 12.07
N ALA A 284 -0.56 -16.69 12.77
CA ALA A 284 -1.09 -16.57 14.14
C ALA A 284 -2.62 -16.75 14.15
N ALA A 285 -3.32 -16.08 13.26
CA ALA A 285 -4.76 -16.24 13.09
C ALA A 285 -5.14 -17.66 12.71
N ALA A 286 -4.42 -18.30 11.78
CA ALA A 286 -4.69 -19.68 11.37
C ALA A 286 -4.60 -20.69 12.55
N ARG A 287 -3.61 -20.51 13.45
CA ARG A 287 -3.51 -21.33 14.67
C ARG A 287 -4.70 -21.11 15.59
N SER A 288 -5.09 -19.85 15.83
CA SER A 288 -6.23 -19.52 16.67
C SER A 288 -7.56 -20.03 16.08
N MET A 289 -7.71 -19.97 14.76
CA MET A 289 -8.86 -20.57 14.06
C MET A 289 -8.88 -22.09 14.19
N HIS A 290 -7.74 -22.75 14.06
CA HIS A 290 -7.63 -24.20 14.24
C HIS A 290 -8.05 -24.62 15.64
N GLU A 291 -7.50 -23.97 16.69
CA GLU A 291 -7.91 -24.23 18.09
C GLU A 291 -9.42 -24.03 18.29
N TYR A 292 -9.99 -23.01 17.68
CA TYR A 292 -11.43 -22.75 17.76
C TYR A 292 -12.26 -23.84 17.10
N LEU A 293 -11.85 -24.35 15.95
CA LEU A 293 -12.60 -25.32 15.15
C LEU A 293 -12.45 -26.76 15.67
N THR A 294 -11.30 -27.12 16.24
CA THR A 294 -10.99 -28.51 16.64
C THR A 294 -10.97 -28.72 18.16
N GLY A 295 -10.83 -27.65 18.93
CA GLY A 295 -10.55 -27.71 20.36
C GLY A 295 -9.11 -28.12 20.72
N GLU A 296 -8.24 -28.35 19.71
CA GLU A 296 -6.88 -28.83 19.89
C GLU A 296 -5.87 -27.71 19.67
N LYS A 297 -4.87 -27.61 20.56
CA LYS A 297 -3.72 -26.69 20.36
C LYS A 297 -2.70 -27.32 19.41
N LEU A 298 -2.37 -26.60 18.33
CA LEU A 298 -1.22 -26.98 17.52
C LEU A 298 0.06 -26.85 18.36
N ALA A 299 0.81 -27.95 18.48
CA ALA A 299 2.10 -27.96 19.18
C ALA A 299 2.99 -26.83 18.64
N GLY A 300 3.40 -25.93 19.53
CA GLY A 300 4.17 -24.75 19.16
C GLY A 300 5.56 -25.12 18.66
N THR A 301 5.93 -24.71 17.48
CA THR A 301 7.33 -24.36 17.22
C THR A 301 7.58 -23.03 17.93
N THR A 302 7.96 -23.09 19.21
CA THR A 302 8.58 -21.99 19.93
C THR A 302 9.95 -21.73 19.29
N SER A 303 10.01 -20.89 18.29
CA SER A 303 11.23 -20.14 18.03
C SER A 303 11.10 -18.83 18.82
N GLU A 304 11.50 -18.87 20.07
CA GLU A 304 11.98 -17.70 20.77
C GLU A 304 13.19 -17.19 19.98
N VAL A 305 12.96 -16.24 19.10
CA VAL A 305 14.03 -15.37 18.62
C VAL A 305 14.31 -14.42 19.77
N THR A 306 15.17 -14.86 20.68
CA THR A 306 15.86 -13.99 21.64
C THR A 306 16.59 -12.93 20.81
N ARG A 307 16.12 -11.70 20.92
CA ARG A 307 16.86 -10.50 20.48
C ARG A 307 18.11 -10.41 21.39
N SER A 308 19.26 -10.68 20.84
CA SER A 308 20.55 -10.19 21.31
C SER A 308 20.89 -8.89 20.58
#